data_8eb9ba9587a58ac18c8326a1899852d5
#
_entry.id   8eb9ba9587a58ac18c8326a1899852d5
#
_cell.length_a   1.000
_cell.length_b   1.000
_cell.length_c   1.000
_cell.angle_alpha   90.00
_cell.angle_beta   90.00
_cell.angle_gamma   90.00
#
_symmetry.space_group_name_H-M   'P 1'
#
loop_
_entity.id
_entity.type
_entity.pdbx_description
1 polymer ?
#
loop_
_entity_poly.entity_id
_entity_poly.type
_entity_poly.pdbx_seq_one_letter_code
_entity_poly.pdbx_strand_id
1 'polypeptide(L)'
;VYDIEIKLNKAASIKYDSPNSPKLIKSVSGEYAEIMVESAKEIGIPVVRSPGLVEALSVLPEDTEVPEALFEMVAVVLSWAYWIKSKTPEGKTYD
;
A
#
# COMPACT_ATOMS: atom_id res chain seq x y z
N VAL A 1 -0.35 3.43 3.49
CA VAL A 1 -0.33 1.97 3.31
C VAL A 1 0.41 1.60 2.05
N TYR A 2 1.28 0.62 2.13
CA TYR A 2 1.93 0.07 0.95
C TYR A 2 1.48 -1.37 0.74
N ASP A 3 1.20 -1.70 -0.53
CA ASP A 3 0.98 -3.07 -0.96
C ASP A 3 2.20 -3.52 -1.72
N ILE A 4 2.58 -4.77 -1.55
CA ILE A 4 3.73 -5.32 -2.24
C ILE A 4 3.39 -6.66 -2.87
N GLU A 5 3.83 -6.86 -4.11
CA GLU A 5 3.80 -8.15 -4.78
C GLU A 5 5.23 -8.65 -4.94
N ILE A 6 5.62 -9.54 -4.03
CA ILE A 6 7.01 -10.01 -3.98
C ILE A 6 7.41 -10.75 -5.26
N LYS A 7 6.51 -11.55 -5.80
CA LYS A 7 6.79 -12.35 -6.99
C LYS A 7 7.13 -11.49 -8.20
N LEU A 8 6.43 -10.36 -8.35
CA LEU A 8 6.61 -9.46 -9.48
C LEU A 8 7.43 -8.23 -9.12
N ASN A 9 7.88 -8.15 -7.88
CA ASN A 9 8.61 -6.98 -7.37
C ASN A 9 7.88 -5.68 -7.68
N LYS A 10 6.61 -5.64 -7.33
CA LYS A 10 5.80 -4.44 -7.49
C LYS A 10 5.32 -3.93 -6.15
N ALA A 11 5.24 -2.64 -6.02
CA ALA A 11 4.70 -2.02 -4.81
C ALA A 11 3.91 -0.78 -5.18
N ALA A 12 2.89 -0.49 -4.40
CA ALA A 12 2.07 0.70 -4.60
C ALA A 12 1.80 1.36 -3.26
N SER A 13 1.77 2.69 -3.25
CA SER A 13 1.40 3.41 -2.04
C SER A 13 0.04 4.07 -2.24
N ILE A 14 -0.81 3.91 -1.24
CA ILE A 14 -2.17 4.44 -1.24
C ILE A 14 -2.29 5.40 -0.06
N LYS A 15 -2.91 6.53 -0.32
CA LYS A 15 -3.26 7.49 0.72
C LYS A 15 -4.76 7.50 0.90
N TYR A 16 -5.21 7.39 2.13
CA TYR A 16 -6.63 7.49 2.44
C TYR A 16 -6.85 8.50 3.56
N ASP A 17 -7.54 9.57 3.23
CA ASP A 17 -7.95 10.60 4.18
C ASP A 17 -9.47 10.70 4.12
N SER A 18 -10.14 10.13 5.11
CA SER A 18 -11.60 10.26 5.19
C SER A 18 -11.98 11.74 5.31
N PRO A 19 -13.03 12.22 4.62
CA PRO A 19 -14.01 11.47 3.85
C PRO A 19 -13.68 11.28 2.36
N ASN A 20 -12.48 11.63 1.94
CA ASN A 20 -12.09 11.54 0.55
C ASN A 20 -11.89 10.08 0.12
N SER A 21 -11.96 9.84 -1.20
CA SER A 21 -11.68 8.53 -1.76
C SER A 21 -10.19 8.17 -1.61
N PRO A 22 -9.86 6.88 -1.52
CA PRO A 22 -8.46 6.46 -1.55
C PRO A 22 -7.79 6.93 -2.83
N LYS A 23 -6.52 7.28 -2.71
CA LYS A 23 -5.76 7.80 -3.83
C LYS A 23 -4.47 6.99 -4.02
N LEU A 24 -4.20 6.62 -5.27
CA LEU A 24 -2.94 5.99 -5.60
C LEU A 24 -1.88 7.09 -5.70
N ILE A 25 -0.87 7.01 -4.88
CA ILE A 25 0.19 8.02 -4.88
C ILE A 25 1.28 7.61 -5.86
N LYS A 26 1.76 6.36 -5.75
CA LYS A 26 2.87 5.91 -6.56
C LYS A 26 2.82 4.40 -6.74
N SER A 27 3.20 3.93 -7.91
CA SER A 27 3.41 2.50 -8.11
C SER A 27 4.77 2.31 -8.77
N VAL A 28 5.52 1.32 -8.30
CA VAL A 28 6.88 1.07 -8.74
C VAL A 28 7.13 -0.42 -8.90
N SER A 29 8.21 -0.76 -9.60
CA SER A 29 8.59 -2.15 -9.79
C SER A 29 10.10 -2.31 -9.68
N GLY A 30 10.57 -3.56 -9.60
CA GLY A 30 11.98 -3.88 -9.51
C GLY A 30 12.64 -3.32 -8.25
N GLU A 31 13.82 -2.77 -8.40
CA GLU A 31 14.57 -2.20 -7.28
C GLU A 31 13.81 -1.09 -6.56
N TYR A 32 13.03 -0.33 -7.30
CA TYR A 32 12.26 0.77 -6.71
C TYR A 32 11.19 0.24 -5.76
N ALA A 33 10.65 -0.95 -6.03
CA ALA A 33 9.69 -1.56 -5.12
C ALA A 33 10.36 -1.94 -3.80
N GLU A 34 11.56 -2.49 -3.86
CA GLU A 34 12.32 -2.84 -2.66
C GLU A 34 12.65 -1.60 -1.85
N ILE A 35 13.09 -0.53 -2.51
CA ILE A 35 13.42 0.73 -1.85
C ILE A 35 12.18 1.31 -1.17
N MET A 36 11.04 1.28 -1.84
CA MET A 36 9.80 1.79 -1.27
C MET A 36 9.41 1.03 0.00
N VAL A 37 9.49 -0.30 -0.03
CA VAL A 37 9.14 -1.12 1.14
C VAL A 37 10.12 -0.87 2.30
N GLU A 38 11.40 -0.81 2.01
CA GLU A 38 12.41 -0.52 3.03
C GLU A 38 12.17 0.84 3.68
N SER A 39 11.92 1.85 2.86
CA SER A 39 11.63 3.19 3.37
C SER A 39 10.37 3.23 4.22
N ALA A 40 9.34 2.50 3.79
CA ALA A 40 8.09 2.42 4.54
C ALA A 40 8.32 1.81 5.93
N LYS A 41 9.09 0.74 5.97
CA LYS A 41 9.41 0.06 7.24
C LYS A 41 10.17 0.98 8.17
N GLU A 42 11.14 1.73 7.64
CA GLU A 42 11.94 2.64 8.44
C GLU A 42 11.12 3.73 9.13
N ILE A 43 10.10 4.23 8.48
CA ILE A 43 9.28 5.31 9.04
C ILE A 43 7.97 4.82 9.66
N GLY A 44 7.81 3.49 9.78
CA GLY A 44 6.67 2.92 10.47
C GLY A 44 5.38 2.90 9.68
N ILE A 45 5.44 2.99 8.36
CA ILE A 45 4.24 2.86 7.52
C ILE A 45 3.91 1.37 7.35
N PRO A 46 2.67 0.96 7.61
CA PRO A 46 2.28 -0.44 7.44
C PRO A 46 2.46 -0.91 6.00
N VAL A 47 3.03 -2.11 5.85
CA VAL A 47 3.18 -2.75 4.55
C VAL A 47 2.31 -3.99 4.56
N VAL A 48 1.39 -4.07 3.62
CA VAL A 48 0.45 -5.18 3.51
C VAL A 48 0.67 -5.87 2.18
N ARG A 49 0.73 -7.18 2.19
CA ARG A 49 0.88 -7.96 0.98
C ARG A 49 -0.49 -8.23 0.36
N SER A 50 -0.70 -7.72 -0.84
CA SER A 50 -1.96 -7.90 -1.57
C SER A 50 -1.69 -7.94 -3.07
N PRO A 51 -1.28 -9.11 -3.59
CA PRO A 51 -0.90 -9.24 -5.00
C PRO A 51 -1.99 -8.77 -5.97
N GLY A 52 -3.24 -9.14 -5.71
CA GLY A 52 -4.34 -8.74 -6.57
C GLY A 52 -4.53 -7.24 -6.66
N LEU A 53 -4.42 -6.57 -5.52
CA LEU A 53 -4.57 -5.12 -5.50
C LEU A 53 -3.39 -4.41 -6.17
N VAL A 54 -2.17 -4.86 -5.91
CA VAL A 54 -0.98 -4.27 -6.55
C VAL A 54 -1.07 -4.39 -8.07
N GLU A 55 -1.49 -5.55 -8.59
CA GLU A 55 -1.67 -5.73 -10.02
C GLU A 55 -2.70 -4.76 -10.58
N ALA A 56 -3.83 -4.63 -9.91
CA ALA A 56 -4.90 -3.73 -10.36
C ALA A 56 -4.44 -2.28 -10.32
N LEU A 57 -3.67 -1.89 -9.30
CA LEU A 57 -3.19 -0.51 -9.18
C LEU A 57 -2.07 -0.18 -10.15
N SER A 58 -1.29 -1.18 -10.56
CA SER A 58 -0.11 -0.93 -11.40
C SER A 58 -0.43 -0.40 -12.78
N VAL A 59 -1.66 -0.57 -13.24
CA VAL A 59 -2.10 -0.07 -14.55
C VAL A 59 -2.73 1.31 -14.48
N LEU A 60 -2.87 1.88 -13.30
CA LEU A 60 -3.48 3.19 -13.11
C LEU A 60 -2.43 4.29 -13.13
N PRO A 61 -2.80 5.50 -13.58
CA PRO A 61 -1.90 6.65 -13.46
C PRO A 61 -1.62 6.96 -11.99
N GLU A 62 -0.41 7.40 -11.71
CA GLU A 62 -0.07 7.84 -10.35
C GLU A 62 -0.82 9.13 -10.02
N ASP A 63 -0.99 9.37 -8.72
CA ASP A 63 -1.63 10.56 -8.19
C ASP A 63 -3.09 10.71 -8.61
N THR A 64 -3.78 9.57 -8.75
CA THR A 64 -5.20 9.55 -9.12
C THR A 64 -6.01 8.82 -8.07
N GLU A 65 -7.30 9.10 -8.04
CA GLU A 65 -8.21 8.37 -7.15
C GLU A 65 -8.34 6.93 -7.60
N VAL A 66 -8.42 6.04 -6.62
CA VAL A 66 -8.64 4.62 -6.89
C VAL A 66 -10.07 4.44 -7.39
N PRO A 67 -10.26 3.69 -8.50
CA PRO A 67 -11.62 3.45 -9.00
C PRO A 67 -12.50 2.75 -7.99
N GLU A 68 -13.77 3.07 -8.01
CA GLU A 68 -14.76 2.49 -7.10
C GLU A 68 -14.77 0.96 -7.15
N ALA A 69 -14.50 0.39 -8.32
CA ALA A 69 -14.44 -1.06 -8.48
C ALA A 69 -13.40 -1.72 -7.55
N LEU A 70 -12.41 -0.99 -7.10
CA LEU A 70 -11.35 -1.51 -6.22
C LEU A 70 -11.56 -1.17 -4.75
N PHE A 71 -12.64 -0.46 -4.41
CA PHE A 71 -12.85 0.00 -3.03
C PHE A 71 -12.90 -1.14 -2.02
N GLU A 72 -13.51 -2.25 -2.38
CA GLU A 72 -13.61 -3.38 -1.47
C GLU A 72 -12.24 -3.95 -1.14
N MET A 73 -11.39 -4.12 -2.14
CA MET A 73 -10.02 -4.60 -1.94
C MET A 73 -9.21 -3.63 -1.12
N VAL A 74 -9.34 -2.35 -1.39
CA VAL A 74 -8.64 -1.30 -0.64
C VAL A 74 -9.11 -1.29 0.82
N ALA A 75 -10.41 -1.45 1.05
CA ALA A 75 -10.95 -1.48 2.40
C ALA A 75 -10.37 -2.63 3.22
N VAL A 76 -10.22 -3.79 2.61
CA VAL A 76 -9.62 -4.95 3.27
C VAL A 76 -8.17 -4.65 3.65
N VAL A 77 -7.39 -4.09 2.73
CA VAL A 77 -5.99 -3.74 2.99
C VAL A 77 -5.89 -2.69 4.08
N LEU A 78 -6.72 -1.66 4.05
CA LEU A 78 -6.70 -0.62 5.08
C LEU A 78 -7.07 -1.18 6.45
N SER A 79 -7.99 -2.13 6.51
CA SER A 79 -8.34 -2.79 7.76
C SER A 79 -7.14 -3.51 8.35
N TRP A 80 -6.40 -4.24 7.52
CA TRP A 80 -5.17 -4.92 7.94
C TRP A 80 -4.11 -3.91 8.39
N ALA A 81 -3.96 -2.82 7.66
CA ALA A 81 -2.98 -1.79 7.99
C ALA A 81 -3.27 -1.15 9.35
N TYR A 82 -4.52 -0.83 9.61
CA TYR A 82 -4.92 -0.29 10.90
C TYR A 82 -4.70 -1.29 12.03
N TRP A 83 -5.01 -2.55 11.78
CA TRP A 83 -4.82 -3.60 12.77
C TRP A 83 -3.33 -3.76 13.11
N ILE A 84 -2.47 -3.81 12.09
CA ILE A 84 -1.02 -3.93 12.28
C ILE A 84 -0.50 -2.74 13.09
N LYS A 85 -0.92 -1.54 12.72
CA LYS A 85 -0.46 -0.32 13.38
C LYS A 85 -0.88 -0.28 14.86
N SER A 86 -2.07 -0.79 15.18
CA SER A 86 -2.53 -0.82 16.57
C SER A 86 -1.82 -1.87 17.42
N LYS A 87 -1.23 -2.90 16.79
CA LYS A 87 -0.55 -3.98 17.48
C LYS A 87 0.95 -3.76 17.64
N THR A 88 1.53 -2.85 16.87
CA THR A 88 2.96 -2.62 16.84
C THR A 88 3.30 -1.31 17.54
N PRO A 89 4.25 -1.31 18.47
CA PRO A 89 4.67 -0.08 19.12
C PRO A 89 5.16 0.93 18.09
N GLU A 90 4.95 2.21 18.40
CA GLU A 90 5.39 3.28 17.52
C GLU A 90 6.89 3.20 17.27
N GLY A 91 7.28 3.42 16.02
CA GLY A 91 8.69 3.39 15.62
C GLY A 91 9.21 2.01 15.27
N LYS A 92 8.38 0.98 15.38
CA LYS A 92 8.77 -0.38 14.99
C LYS A 92 8.37 -0.66 13.55
N THR A 93 9.13 -1.56 12.91
CA THR A 93 8.80 -2.02 11.56
C THR A 93 7.96 -3.28 11.62
N TYR A 94 7.35 -3.64 10.49
CA TYR A 94 6.48 -4.82 10.37
C TYR A 94 7.08 -5.81 9.40
N ASP A 95 6.84 -7.06 9.65
CA ASP A 95 7.25 -8.15 8.76
C ASP A 95 6.06 -8.99 8.32
#